data_a274c1ef39b2ef4fd2c980060d6b930e
#
_entry.id   a274c1ef39b2ef4fd2c980060d6b930e
#
_cell.length_a   1.000
_cell.length_b   1.000
_cell.length_c   1.000
_cell.angle_alpha   90.00
_cell.angle_beta   90.00
_cell.angle_gamma   90.00
#
_symmetry.space_group_name_H-M   'P 1'
#
loop_
_entity.id
_entity.type
_entity.pdbx_description
1 polymer ?
#
loop_
_entity_poly.entity_id
_entity_poly.type
_entity_poly.pdbx_seq_one_letter_code
_entity_poly.pdbx_strand_id
1 'polypeptide(L)'
;MHRGLYAAGLGYLALCGLVLAKSKAPAPRGSESHTSPTSSPYAGAAGEWFAQVKPFCNVVEVEVRQQQLPAPNGVEGAGYSAACYALAGKIDRAREVIDHLGSGDRSRAAGIVFEIGHPVADAGDDQSAGPIMRLVVSYQPGNYMALYHAGMSEYILGQRDFARTHLERFLELYRSEDGWRHNAQEVLGRMNGSR
;
A
#
# COMPACT_ATOMS: atom_id res chain seq x y z
N MET A 1 28.73 -15.80 53.79
CA MET A 1 28.31 -15.02 54.98
C MET A 1 27.44 -13.88 54.52
N HIS A 2 26.27 -13.75 55.19
CA HIS A 2 25.23 -12.71 55.13
C HIS A 2 24.34 -12.72 53.85
N ARG A 3 23.14 -13.22 53.90
CA ARG A 3 21.89 -13.03 54.71
C ARG A 3 21.30 -11.63 54.59
N GLY A 4 20.12 -11.61 54.01
CA GLY A 4 18.99 -10.81 54.42
C GLY A 4 18.57 -9.77 53.33
N LEU A 5 17.34 -9.45 53.08
CA LEU A 5 16.08 -9.62 53.80
C LEU A 5 14.91 -9.37 52.84
N TYR A 6 13.82 -10.08 53.04
CA TYR A 6 12.48 -9.87 52.48
C TYR A 6 11.83 -8.60 53.06
N ALA A 7 11.05 -7.90 52.23
CA ALA A 7 9.90 -7.11 52.68
C ALA A 7 9.00 -6.94 51.45
N ALA A 8 7.90 -7.64 51.26
CA ALA A 8 6.59 -7.48 51.84
C ALA A 8 6.00 -6.08 51.63
N GLY A 9 5.12 -5.97 50.68
CA GLY A 9 4.25 -4.81 50.45
C GLY A 9 2.87 -5.30 50.00
N LEU A 10 2.11 -5.77 50.98
CA LEU A 10 0.65 -5.98 50.90
C LEU A 10 -0.07 -4.63 50.84
N GLY A 11 -1.14 -4.57 50.04
CA GLY A 11 -2.28 -3.76 50.41
C GLY A 11 -2.66 -2.66 49.46
N TYR A 12 -3.54 -2.95 48.50
CA TYR A 12 -4.57 -1.99 48.12
C TYR A 12 -5.86 -2.74 47.73
N LEU A 13 -6.60 -3.12 48.77
CA LEU A 13 -8.04 -3.39 48.70
C LEU A 13 -8.75 -2.08 49.10
N ALA A 14 -9.27 -1.36 48.14
CA ALA A 14 -10.18 -0.25 48.42
C ALA A 14 -11.54 -0.57 47.79
N LEU A 15 -12.46 -0.83 48.67
CA LEU A 15 -13.90 -0.79 48.57
C LEU A 15 -14.38 0.21 47.50
N CYS A 16 -15.14 -0.30 46.51
CA CYS A 16 -16.15 0.49 45.85
C CYS A 16 -17.52 -0.05 46.20
N GLY A 17 -18.21 0.77 46.99
CA GLY A 17 -19.54 0.47 47.52
C GLY A 17 -20.60 0.33 46.40
N LEU A 18 -21.50 -0.61 46.66
CA LEU A 18 -22.75 -0.79 45.93
C LEU A 18 -23.60 0.50 45.99
N VAL A 19 -23.97 1.03 44.82
CA VAL A 19 -25.19 1.84 44.66
C VAL A 19 -26.07 1.11 43.66
N LEU A 20 -27.01 0.35 44.20
CA LEU A 20 -28.10 -0.25 43.43
C LEU A 20 -29.19 0.83 43.21
N ALA A 21 -29.12 1.51 42.07
CA ALA A 21 -30.25 2.26 41.53
C ALA A 21 -31.00 1.34 40.56
N LYS A 22 -32.17 0.86 41.00
CA LYS A 22 -33.15 0.20 40.13
C LYS A 22 -33.75 1.21 39.16
N SER A 23 -33.16 1.34 37.98
CA SER A 23 -33.82 2.02 36.87
C SER A 23 -34.49 0.96 35.99
N LYS A 24 -35.78 1.01 35.94
CA LYS A 24 -36.66 0.20 35.10
C LYS A 24 -36.45 0.67 33.66
N ALA A 25 -35.60 -0.03 32.90
CA ALA A 25 -35.38 0.25 31.48
C ALA A 25 -36.61 -0.13 30.65
N PRO A 26 -37.07 0.74 29.72
CA PRO A 26 -38.07 0.33 28.74
C PRO A 26 -37.47 -0.74 27.81
N ALA A 27 -38.31 -1.70 27.39
CA ALA A 27 -37.93 -2.76 26.46
C ALA A 27 -37.30 -2.19 25.19
N PRO A 28 -36.23 -2.77 24.68
CA PRO A 28 -35.63 -2.36 23.41
C PRO A 28 -36.64 -2.67 22.29
N ARG A 29 -37.11 -1.60 21.61
CA ARG A 29 -37.68 -1.75 20.27
C ARG A 29 -36.60 -2.37 19.40
N GLY A 30 -36.95 -3.48 18.72
CA GLY A 30 -36.09 -4.13 17.76
C GLY A 30 -35.55 -3.09 16.78
N SER A 31 -34.30 -2.77 16.92
CA SER A 31 -33.52 -2.13 15.89
C SER A 31 -33.11 -3.25 14.94
N GLU A 32 -33.80 -3.36 13.83
CA GLU A 32 -33.29 -4.07 12.67
C GLU A 32 -31.94 -3.42 12.35
N SER A 33 -30.87 -4.13 12.69
CA SER A 33 -29.54 -3.80 12.26
C SER A 33 -29.49 -4.00 10.74
N HIS A 34 -29.82 -2.94 10.00
CA HIS A 34 -29.33 -2.81 8.64
C HIS A 34 -27.80 -2.68 8.74
N THR A 35 -27.13 -3.81 8.79
CA THR A 35 -25.72 -3.89 8.38
C THR A 35 -25.71 -3.55 6.91
N SER A 36 -25.56 -2.28 6.60
CA SER A 36 -25.17 -1.85 5.26
C SER A 36 -23.89 -2.65 4.94
N PRO A 37 -23.85 -3.37 3.81
CA PRO A 37 -22.62 -4.02 3.41
C PRO A 37 -21.57 -2.91 3.32
N THR A 38 -20.50 -3.04 4.07
CA THR A 38 -19.33 -2.15 3.97
C THR A 38 -18.89 -2.24 2.51
N SER A 39 -19.26 -1.24 1.72
CA SER A 39 -18.90 -1.22 0.31
C SER A 39 -17.39 -1.26 0.25
N SER A 40 -16.85 -2.23 -0.50
CA SER A 40 -15.43 -2.31 -0.78
C SER A 40 -14.96 -0.95 -1.32
N PRO A 41 -13.79 -0.44 -0.90
CA PRO A 41 -13.21 0.77 -1.48
C PRO A 41 -12.85 0.58 -2.97
N TYR A 42 -12.96 -0.65 -3.47
CA TYR A 42 -12.66 -1.02 -4.85
C TYR A 42 -13.96 -1.32 -5.59
N ALA A 43 -14.14 -0.72 -6.77
CA ALA A 43 -15.37 -0.84 -7.54
C ALA A 43 -15.45 -2.16 -8.34
N GLY A 44 -16.66 -2.72 -8.44
CA GLY A 44 -17.00 -3.87 -9.29
C GLY A 44 -16.45 -5.20 -8.82
N ALA A 45 -16.77 -6.27 -9.57
CA ALA A 45 -16.43 -7.66 -9.21
C ALA A 45 -14.92 -7.90 -9.04
N ALA A 46 -14.09 -7.24 -9.84
CA ALA A 46 -12.63 -7.33 -9.70
C ALA A 46 -12.12 -6.63 -8.42
N GLY A 47 -12.72 -5.50 -8.05
CA GLY A 47 -12.43 -4.82 -6.80
C GLY A 47 -12.86 -5.61 -5.57
N GLU A 48 -14.03 -6.24 -5.61
CA GLU A 48 -14.51 -7.13 -4.56
C GLU A 48 -13.59 -8.34 -4.40
N TRP A 49 -13.17 -8.94 -5.51
CA TRP A 49 -12.17 -10.01 -5.51
C TRP A 49 -10.87 -9.53 -4.84
N PHE A 50 -10.36 -8.36 -5.24
CA PHE A 50 -9.13 -7.82 -4.67
C PHE A 50 -9.25 -7.59 -3.16
N ALA A 51 -10.39 -7.07 -2.67
CA ALA A 51 -10.62 -6.90 -1.25
C ALA A 51 -10.48 -8.22 -0.45
N GLN A 52 -10.92 -9.33 -1.04
CA GLN A 52 -10.81 -10.66 -0.44
C GLN A 52 -9.38 -11.20 -0.45
N VAL A 53 -8.60 -10.93 -1.49
CA VAL A 53 -7.23 -11.47 -1.63
C VAL A 53 -6.16 -10.57 -1.05
N LYS A 54 -6.42 -9.27 -0.88
CA LYS A 54 -5.45 -8.28 -0.41
C LYS A 54 -4.69 -8.67 0.87
N PRO A 55 -5.31 -9.26 1.91
CA PRO A 55 -4.58 -9.72 3.10
C PRO A 55 -3.52 -10.79 2.81
N PHE A 56 -3.63 -11.48 1.68
CA PHE A 56 -2.74 -12.56 1.25
C PHE A 56 -1.75 -12.11 0.16
N CYS A 57 -1.70 -10.82 -0.16
CA CYS A 57 -0.75 -10.25 -1.12
C CYS A 57 0.64 -10.09 -0.46
N ASN A 58 1.21 -11.20 -0.05
CA ASN A 58 2.55 -11.32 0.54
C ASN A 58 3.35 -12.45 -0.13
N VAL A 59 4.66 -12.48 0.10
CA VAL A 59 5.58 -13.39 -0.60
C VAL A 59 5.26 -14.87 -0.42
N VAL A 60 4.61 -15.24 0.69
CA VAL A 60 4.31 -16.64 1.06
C VAL A 60 2.99 -17.12 0.45
N GLU A 61 1.95 -16.29 0.50
CA GLU A 61 0.58 -16.73 0.27
C GLU A 61 0.04 -16.38 -1.11
N VAL A 62 0.59 -15.37 -1.78
CA VAL A 62 0.02 -14.81 -3.01
C VAL A 62 -0.18 -15.86 -4.12
N GLU A 63 0.77 -16.75 -4.34
CA GLU A 63 0.69 -17.77 -5.38
C GLU A 63 -0.47 -18.74 -5.12
N VAL A 64 -0.50 -19.29 -3.91
CA VAL A 64 -1.53 -20.27 -3.52
C VAL A 64 -2.90 -19.61 -3.53
N ARG A 65 -2.99 -18.39 -3.01
CA ARG A 65 -4.27 -17.66 -2.96
C ARG A 65 -4.82 -17.37 -4.35
N GLN A 66 -4.00 -16.91 -5.28
CA GLN A 66 -4.47 -16.64 -6.64
C GLN A 66 -4.79 -17.91 -7.45
N GLN A 67 -4.16 -19.04 -7.12
CA GLN A 67 -4.56 -20.34 -7.69
C GLN A 67 -5.92 -20.81 -7.16
N GLN A 68 -6.18 -20.65 -5.85
CA GLN A 68 -7.43 -21.05 -5.22
C GLN A 68 -8.60 -20.13 -5.58
N LEU A 69 -8.35 -18.86 -5.74
CA LEU A 69 -9.31 -17.83 -6.08
C LEU A 69 -8.76 -16.98 -7.23
N PRO A 70 -8.88 -17.47 -8.49
CA PRO A 70 -8.39 -16.72 -9.65
C PRO A 70 -9.06 -15.37 -9.81
N ALA A 71 -8.30 -14.39 -10.31
CA ALA A 71 -8.84 -13.08 -10.63
C ALA A 71 -9.92 -13.17 -11.70
N PRO A 72 -10.96 -12.32 -11.66
CA PRO A 72 -11.93 -12.19 -12.73
C PRO A 72 -11.25 -11.88 -14.07
N ASN A 73 -11.83 -12.38 -15.16
CA ASN A 73 -11.33 -12.08 -16.49
C ASN A 73 -11.42 -10.59 -16.81
N GLY A 74 -10.51 -10.11 -17.64
CA GLY A 74 -10.49 -8.73 -18.11
C GLY A 74 -9.37 -7.89 -17.49
N VAL A 75 -9.29 -6.64 -17.92
CA VAL A 75 -8.19 -5.74 -17.57
C VAL A 75 -8.16 -5.37 -16.09
N GLU A 76 -9.33 -5.20 -15.48
CA GLU A 76 -9.43 -4.89 -14.05
C GLU A 76 -8.96 -6.06 -13.19
N GLY A 77 -9.40 -7.29 -13.49
CA GLY A 77 -8.96 -8.48 -12.78
C GLY A 77 -7.45 -8.71 -12.92
N ALA A 78 -6.92 -8.56 -14.13
CA ALA A 78 -5.48 -8.65 -14.37
C ALA A 78 -4.72 -7.52 -13.63
N GLY A 79 -5.23 -6.29 -13.63
CA GLY A 79 -4.62 -5.15 -12.92
C GLY A 79 -4.55 -5.40 -11.42
N TYR A 80 -5.62 -5.85 -10.78
CA TYR A 80 -5.63 -6.18 -9.36
C TYR A 80 -4.78 -7.42 -9.04
N SER A 81 -4.75 -8.43 -9.93
CA SER A 81 -3.86 -9.58 -9.79
C SER A 81 -2.40 -9.15 -9.82
N ALA A 82 -2.01 -8.33 -10.80
CA ALA A 82 -0.68 -7.77 -10.89
C ALA A 82 -0.33 -6.91 -9.66
N ALA A 83 -1.27 -6.09 -9.16
CA ALA A 83 -1.08 -5.30 -7.96
C ALA A 83 -0.82 -6.19 -6.73
N CYS A 84 -1.55 -7.30 -6.59
CA CYS A 84 -1.34 -8.25 -5.50
C CYS A 84 0.06 -8.90 -5.57
N TYR A 85 0.52 -9.32 -6.75
CA TYR A 85 1.89 -9.80 -6.94
C TYR A 85 2.93 -8.70 -6.64
N ALA A 86 2.68 -7.47 -7.08
CA ALA A 86 3.58 -6.34 -6.86
C ALA A 86 3.72 -6.02 -5.35
N LEU A 87 2.62 -5.99 -4.59
CA LEU A 87 2.63 -5.85 -3.13
C LEU A 87 3.40 -6.99 -2.44
N ALA A 88 3.33 -8.19 -2.99
CA ALA A 88 4.10 -9.34 -2.51
C ALA A 88 5.59 -9.30 -2.88
N GLY A 89 6.06 -8.24 -3.55
CA GLY A 89 7.44 -8.12 -4.05
C GLY A 89 7.75 -8.99 -5.28
N LYS A 90 6.74 -9.67 -5.85
CA LYS A 90 6.89 -10.55 -7.03
C LYS A 90 6.69 -9.75 -8.32
N ILE A 91 7.58 -8.79 -8.57
CA ILE A 91 7.45 -7.82 -9.68
C ILE A 91 7.43 -8.50 -11.04
N ASP A 92 8.23 -9.56 -11.24
CA ASP A 92 8.25 -10.28 -12.52
C ASP A 92 6.91 -10.98 -12.79
N ARG A 93 6.28 -11.56 -11.76
CA ARG A 93 4.94 -12.14 -11.88
C ARG A 93 3.88 -11.08 -12.18
N ALA A 94 3.97 -9.92 -11.53
CA ALA A 94 3.10 -8.79 -11.85
C ALA A 94 3.26 -8.35 -13.30
N ARG A 95 4.49 -8.29 -13.80
CA ARG A 95 4.81 -7.98 -15.20
C ARG A 95 4.21 -9.02 -16.16
N GLU A 96 4.41 -10.30 -15.88
CA GLU A 96 3.85 -11.40 -16.69
C GLU A 96 2.33 -11.26 -16.84
N VAL A 97 1.61 -10.99 -15.75
CA VAL A 97 0.16 -10.80 -15.77
C VAL A 97 -0.23 -9.65 -16.70
N ILE A 98 0.48 -8.52 -16.63
CA ILE A 98 0.22 -7.36 -17.50
C ILE A 98 0.56 -7.67 -18.96
N ASP A 99 1.67 -8.37 -19.20
CA ASP A 99 2.15 -8.67 -20.56
C ASP A 99 1.24 -9.63 -21.33
N HIS A 100 0.45 -10.44 -20.64
CA HIS A 100 -0.58 -11.27 -21.26
C HIS A 100 -1.77 -10.47 -21.82
N LEU A 101 -1.92 -9.20 -21.45
CA LEU A 101 -2.95 -8.33 -21.97
C LEU A 101 -2.57 -7.78 -23.36
N GLY A 102 -3.58 -7.42 -24.13
CA GLY A 102 -3.39 -6.63 -25.35
C GLY A 102 -2.73 -5.27 -25.05
N SER A 103 -1.99 -4.72 -26.00
CA SER A 103 -1.19 -3.50 -25.81
C SER A 103 -2.00 -2.31 -25.28
N GLY A 104 -3.28 -2.16 -25.69
CA GLY A 104 -4.17 -1.10 -25.23
C GLY A 104 -4.57 -1.21 -23.75
N ASP A 105 -4.58 -2.44 -23.21
CA ASP A 105 -5.03 -2.71 -21.85
C ASP A 105 -3.89 -2.71 -20.81
N ARG A 106 -2.64 -2.88 -21.26
CA ARG A 106 -1.47 -2.92 -20.38
C ARG A 106 -1.32 -1.66 -19.55
N SER A 107 -1.44 -0.51 -20.19
CA SER A 107 -1.37 0.79 -19.51
C SER A 107 -2.47 0.94 -18.46
N ARG A 108 -3.69 0.47 -18.78
CA ARG A 108 -4.83 0.52 -17.84
C ARG A 108 -4.62 -0.40 -16.63
N ALA A 109 -4.13 -1.63 -16.85
CA ALA A 109 -3.77 -2.54 -15.76
C ALA A 109 -2.64 -1.98 -14.89
N ALA A 110 -1.61 -1.36 -15.48
CA ALA A 110 -0.55 -0.68 -14.76
C ALA A 110 -1.06 0.52 -13.94
N GLY A 111 -2.11 1.21 -14.41
CA GLY A 111 -2.80 2.25 -13.64
C GLY A 111 -3.39 1.70 -12.34
N ILE A 112 -3.99 0.51 -12.36
CA ILE A 112 -4.50 -0.15 -11.14
C ILE A 112 -3.35 -0.52 -10.20
N VAL A 113 -2.22 -1.01 -10.74
CA VAL A 113 -1.02 -1.26 -9.94
C VAL A 113 -0.52 0.02 -9.27
N PHE A 114 -0.56 1.15 -9.98
CA PHE A 114 -0.23 2.46 -9.41
C PHE A 114 -1.15 2.83 -8.25
N GLU A 115 -2.47 2.80 -8.44
CA GLU A 115 -3.45 3.16 -7.41
C GLU A 115 -3.30 2.31 -6.13
N ILE A 116 -2.96 1.03 -6.28
CA ILE A 116 -2.77 0.12 -5.15
C ILE A 116 -1.39 0.30 -4.50
N GLY A 117 -0.36 0.58 -5.27
CA GLY A 117 1.02 0.74 -4.80
C GLY A 117 1.35 2.13 -4.27
N HIS A 118 0.63 3.17 -4.72
CA HIS A 118 0.90 4.55 -4.34
C HIS A 118 0.87 4.78 -2.81
N PRO A 119 -0.11 4.25 -2.06
CA PRO A 119 -0.10 4.37 -0.59
C PRO A 119 1.14 3.75 0.09
N VAL A 120 1.80 2.77 -0.53
CA VAL A 120 3.05 2.18 -0.01
C VAL A 120 4.18 3.20 -0.10
N ALA A 121 4.25 3.95 -1.20
CA ALA A 121 5.20 5.04 -1.39
C ALA A 121 4.93 6.21 -0.43
N ASP A 122 3.66 6.60 -0.26
CA ASP A 122 3.26 7.65 0.68
C ASP A 122 3.56 7.29 2.14
N ALA A 123 3.55 6.00 2.47
CA ALA A 123 3.95 5.50 3.79
C ALA A 123 5.49 5.50 4.02
N GLY A 124 6.28 5.81 2.99
CA GLY A 124 7.74 5.85 3.04
C GLY A 124 8.40 4.46 3.01
N ASP A 125 7.69 3.42 2.56
CA ASP A 125 8.29 2.11 2.32
C ASP A 125 8.95 2.07 0.92
N ASP A 126 10.09 2.74 0.80
CA ASP A 126 10.83 2.88 -0.45
C ASP A 126 11.31 1.55 -1.02
N GLN A 127 11.60 0.58 -0.14
CA GLN A 127 12.06 -0.74 -0.57
C GLN A 127 10.97 -1.49 -1.34
N SER A 128 9.73 -1.42 -0.88
CA SER A 128 8.58 -2.03 -1.56
C SER A 128 8.07 -1.15 -2.71
N ALA A 129 7.99 0.15 -2.50
CA ALA A 129 7.41 1.09 -3.47
C ALA A 129 8.26 1.25 -4.74
N GLY A 130 9.58 1.35 -4.62
CA GLY A 130 10.47 1.58 -5.76
C GLY A 130 10.27 0.58 -6.91
N PRO A 131 10.34 -0.74 -6.67
CA PRO A 131 10.07 -1.75 -7.69
C PRO A 131 8.65 -1.66 -8.30
N ILE A 132 7.63 -1.37 -7.48
CA ILE A 132 6.24 -1.20 -7.94
C ILE A 132 6.14 -0.01 -8.89
N MET A 133 6.71 1.14 -8.51
CA MET A 133 6.64 2.36 -9.32
C MET A 133 7.42 2.21 -10.64
N ARG A 134 8.57 1.53 -10.64
CA ARG A 134 9.29 1.18 -11.87
C ARG A 134 8.48 0.29 -12.81
N LEU A 135 7.75 -0.69 -12.25
CA LEU A 135 6.83 -1.50 -13.04
C LEU A 135 5.78 -0.62 -13.71
N VAL A 136 5.17 0.30 -12.97
CA VAL A 136 4.18 1.25 -13.52
C VAL A 136 4.79 2.10 -14.63
N VAL A 137 5.95 2.71 -14.40
CA VAL A 137 6.65 3.56 -15.38
C VAL A 137 6.93 2.80 -16.69
N SER A 138 7.22 1.48 -16.62
CA SER A 138 7.47 0.67 -17.83
C SER A 138 6.26 0.58 -18.78
N TYR A 139 5.04 0.76 -18.28
CA TYR A 139 3.81 0.76 -19.08
C TYR A 139 3.17 2.16 -19.21
N GLN A 140 3.50 3.06 -18.29
CA GLN A 140 3.01 4.43 -18.25
C GLN A 140 4.19 5.42 -18.09
N PRO A 141 5.03 5.61 -19.12
CA PRO A 141 6.20 6.49 -19.04
C PRO A 141 5.87 7.97 -18.83
N GLY A 142 4.60 8.35 -18.97
CA GLY A 142 4.07 9.68 -18.70
C GLY A 142 3.44 9.84 -17.29
N ASN A 143 3.41 8.79 -16.48
CA ASN A 143 2.88 8.87 -15.10
C ASN A 143 3.90 9.56 -14.20
N TYR A 144 3.76 10.89 -14.09
CA TYR A 144 4.71 11.71 -13.35
C TYR A 144 4.79 11.36 -11.85
N MET A 145 3.70 10.92 -11.21
CA MET A 145 3.75 10.50 -9.80
C MET A 145 4.51 9.18 -9.63
N ALA A 146 4.32 8.22 -10.54
CA ALA A 146 5.12 7.00 -10.52
C ALA A 146 6.62 7.28 -10.75
N LEU A 147 6.95 8.23 -11.64
CA LEU A 147 8.33 8.69 -11.86
C LEU A 147 8.92 9.33 -10.59
N TYR A 148 8.15 10.19 -9.92
CA TYR A 148 8.58 10.82 -8.68
C TYR A 148 8.89 9.77 -7.60
N HIS A 149 7.95 8.89 -7.30
CA HIS A 149 8.13 7.88 -6.25
C HIS A 149 9.22 6.86 -6.61
N ALA A 150 9.32 6.44 -7.87
CA ALA A 150 10.43 5.61 -8.32
C ALA A 150 11.78 6.30 -8.06
N GLY A 151 11.91 7.55 -8.48
CA GLY A 151 13.16 8.31 -8.34
C GLY A 151 13.52 8.61 -6.88
N MET A 152 12.55 8.93 -6.02
CA MET A 152 12.78 9.15 -4.59
C MET A 152 13.23 7.87 -3.89
N SER A 153 12.53 6.75 -4.12
CA SER A 153 12.90 5.46 -3.57
C SER A 153 14.28 5.00 -4.04
N GLU A 154 14.61 5.17 -5.31
CA GLU A 154 15.91 4.84 -5.88
C GLU A 154 17.04 5.68 -5.26
N TYR A 155 16.79 6.98 -5.01
CA TYR A 155 17.74 7.84 -4.32
C TYR A 155 18.02 7.32 -2.89
N ILE A 156 16.98 7.00 -2.14
CA ILE A 156 17.09 6.47 -0.76
C ILE A 156 17.84 5.13 -0.75
N LEU A 157 17.58 4.28 -1.74
CA LEU A 157 18.23 2.99 -1.90
C LEU A 157 19.63 3.06 -2.54
N GLY A 158 20.15 4.27 -2.81
CA GLY A 158 21.48 4.50 -3.35
C GLY A 158 21.61 4.23 -4.85
N GLN A 159 20.53 4.02 -5.57
CA GLN A 159 20.47 3.75 -7.01
C GLN A 159 20.49 5.07 -7.82
N ARG A 160 21.55 5.86 -7.67
CA ARG A 160 21.62 7.27 -8.10
C ARG A 160 21.34 7.52 -9.59
N ASP A 161 21.78 6.62 -10.47
CA ASP A 161 21.60 6.82 -11.92
C ASP A 161 20.13 6.65 -12.32
N PHE A 162 19.44 5.66 -11.77
CA PHE A 162 18.00 5.49 -11.98
C PHE A 162 17.21 6.65 -11.35
N ALA A 163 17.55 7.02 -10.12
CA ALA A 163 16.92 8.16 -9.44
C ALA A 163 17.01 9.43 -10.27
N ARG A 164 18.20 9.73 -10.82
CA ARG A 164 18.39 10.89 -11.70
C ARG A 164 17.48 10.83 -12.92
N THR A 165 17.49 9.72 -13.63
CA THR A 165 16.68 9.54 -14.83
C THR A 165 15.18 9.77 -14.55
N HIS A 166 14.67 9.18 -13.47
CA HIS A 166 13.24 9.31 -13.14
C HIS A 166 12.87 10.70 -12.64
N LEU A 167 13.71 11.32 -11.78
CA LEU A 167 13.42 12.65 -11.26
C LEU A 167 13.56 13.76 -12.34
N GLU A 168 14.53 13.65 -13.23
CA GLU A 168 14.64 14.56 -14.38
C GLU A 168 13.39 14.44 -15.27
N ARG A 169 12.97 13.22 -15.58
CA ARG A 169 11.75 12.99 -16.36
C ARG A 169 10.50 13.48 -15.65
N PHE A 170 10.41 13.29 -14.32
CA PHE A 170 9.33 13.88 -13.52
C PHE A 170 9.28 15.40 -13.70
N LEU A 171 10.40 16.11 -13.56
CA LEU A 171 10.48 17.56 -13.69
C LEU A 171 10.14 18.09 -15.10
N GLU A 172 10.35 17.28 -16.14
CA GLU A 172 9.93 17.60 -17.51
C GLU A 172 8.41 17.57 -17.66
N LEU A 173 7.73 16.68 -16.97
CA LEU A 173 6.29 16.47 -17.09
C LEU A 173 5.48 17.28 -16.07
N TYR A 174 5.98 17.38 -14.85
CA TYR A 174 5.30 18.04 -13.74
C TYR A 174 5.69 19.51 -13.68
N ARG A 175 4.72 20.42 -13.89
CA ARG A 175 4.97 21.86 -14.01
C ARG A 175 4.51 22.71 -12.82
N SER A 176 3.82 22.11 -11.84
CA SER A 176 3.41 22.82 -10.64
C SER A 176 4.62 23.20 -9.79
N GLU A 177 4.64 24.42 -9.26
CA GLU A 177 5.67 24.90 -8.36
C GLU A 177 5.23 24.63 -6.91
N ASP A 178 5.46 23.40 -6.43
CA ASP A 178 5.05 22.92 -5.12
C ASP A 178 6.14 22.05 -4.47
N GLY A 179 5.78 21.42 -3.33
CA GLY A 179 6.72 20.60 -2.55
C GLY A 179 7.28 19.41 -3.32
N TRP A 180 6.52 18.78 -4.21
CA TRP A 180 6.95 17.64 -5.02
C TRP A 180 8.09 18.04 -5.95
N ARG A 181 7.87 19.14 -6.68
CA ARG A 181 8.89 19.69 -7.58
C ARG A 181 10.13 20.13 -6.83
N HIS A 182 9.96 20.85 -5.71
CA HIS A 182 11.07 21.30 -4.88
C HIS A 182 11.91 20.14 -4.36
N ASN A 183 11.28 19.09 -3.83
CA ASN A 183 11.97 17.90 -3.33
C ASN A 183 12.77 17.19 -4.43
N ALA A 184 12.21 17.05 -5.62
CA ALA A 184 12.91 16.44 -6.74
C ALA A 184 14.16 17.25 -7.14
N GLN A 185 14.04 18.58 -7.21
CA GLN A 185 15.16 19.48 -7.51
C GLN A 185 16.26 19.42 -6.43
N GLU A 186 15.86 19.38 -5.16
CA GLU A 186 16.80 19.27 -4.04
C GLU A 186 17.59 17.96 -4.08
N VAL A 187 16.92 16.82 -4.33
CA VAL A 187 17.57 15.51 -4.44
C VAL A 187 18.56 15.50 -5.61
N LEU A 188 18.16 16.01 -6.78
CA LEU A 188 19.06 16.14 -7.93
C LEU A 188 20.26 17.03 -7.63
N GLY A 189 20.07 18.14 -6.92
CA GLY A 189 21.14 19.03 -6.45
C GLY A 189 22.13 18.32 -5.54
N ARG A 190 21.65 17.56 -4.56
CA ARG A 190 22.50 16.75 -3.65
C ARG A 190 23.32 15.71 -4.41
N MET A 191 22.73 15.04 -5.41
CA MET A 191 23.45 14.09 -6.24
C MET A 191 24.55 14.71 -7.11
N ASN A 192 24.42 15.99 -7.48
CA ASN A 192 25.42 16.72 -8.26
C ASN A 192 26.58 17.25 -7.39
N GLY A 193 26.29 17.67 -6.15
CA GLY A 193 27.28 18.21 -5.21
C GLY A 193 28.16 17.17 -4.51
N SER A 194 27.87 15.87 -4.71
CA SER A 194 28.60 14.75 -4.08
C SER A 194 29.62 14.06 -5.02
N ARG A 195 30.10 14.82 -6.04
CA ARG A 195 31.19 14.37 -6.94
C ARG A 195 32.56 14.79 -6.43
#